data_af37c2b9609cf2fdb9bbd938cd5be7ba
#
_entry.id   af37c2b9609cf2fdb9bbd938cd5be7ba
#
_cell.length_a   1.000
_cell.length_b   1.000
_cell.length_c   1.000
_cell.angle_alpha   90.00
_cell.angle_beta   90.00
_cell.angle_gamma   90.00
#
_symmetry.space_group_name_H-M   'P 1'
#
loop_
_entity.id
_entity.type
_entity.pdbx_description
1 polymer ?
#
loop_
_entity_poly.entity_id
_entity_poly.type
_entity_poly.pdbx_seq_one_letter_code
_entity_poly.pdbx_strand_id
1 'polypeptide(L)'
;IGLSIFNDCNNHLGEGPIWSNDQQTLYWLDVPMPSKLFKLHLPTNKLDSFEMPEMISAMAVRSNGDMLVASHHGINNYNFQEKKLTKILDIEPDKPQNRCNDGAADSKGRFWVGTMQNNLTPEATDIEIVENSGSLYCINQDLSFKKLEDNIGISNTIVWSPDSKKFYFTDTLTGIINSYDCNIEEGTISNKKFFAKHERGFPDGSIVDSDGCLWSCRWGGSCVIRFDPNGKVDDIIEL
;
A
#
# COMPACT_ATOMS: atom_id res chain seq x y z
N ILE A 1 19.19 -14.54 -6.06
CA ILE A 1 19.00 -14.19 -4.63
C ILE A 1 18.31 -15.39 -3.97
N GLY A 2 18.93 -15.96 -2.90
CA GLY A 2 18.30 -17.02 -2.12
C GLY A 2 17.25 -16.41 -1.19
N LEU A 3 16.04 -16.99 -1.17
CA LEU A 3 14.97 -16.61 -0.26
C LEU A 3 14.94 -17.55 0.96
N SER A 4 14.59 -17.03 2.10
CA SER A 4 14.27 -17.79 3.30
C SER A 4 13.10 -17.15 4.04
N ILE A 5 12.29 -17.99 4.68
CA ILE A 5 11.23 -17.49 5.58
C ILE A 5 11.91 -16.92 6.82
N PHE A 6 11.72 -15.60 7.02
CA PHE A 6 12.25 -14.93 8.20
C PHE A 6 11.31 -15.08 9.41
N ASN A 7 10.00 -14.96 9.18
CA ASN A 7 8.96 -15.16 10.18
C ASN A 7 7.70 -15.72 9.51
N ASP A 8 7.12 -16.75 10.09
CA ASP A 8 5.88 -17.38 9.63
C ASP A 8 4.75 -17.01 10.62
N CYS A 9 3.91 -16.08 10.23
CA CYS A 9 2.75 -15.63 11.02
C CYS A 9 1.43 -16.23 10.53
N ASN A 10 1.46 -17.13 9.55
CA ASN A 10 0.25 -17.66 8.90
C ASN A 10 -0.73 -16.54 8.49
N ASN A 11 -0.21 -15.46 7.89
CA ASN A 11 -1.07 -14.41 7.38
C ASN A 11 -1.98 -14.95 6.28
N HIS A 12 -3.24 -14.56 6.32
CA HIS A 12 -4.19 -14.89 5.25
C HIS A 12 -3.93 -14.05 4.01
N LEU A 13 -3.75 -12.73 4.21
CA LEU A 13 -3.36 -11.77 3.20
C LEU A 13 -2.40 -10.76 3.82
N GLY A 14 -1.09 -11.10 3.79
CA GLY A 14 -0.03 -10.25 4.32
C GLY A 14 0.24 -9.08 3.40
N GLU A 15 0.17 -7.84 3.91
CA GLU A 15 0.25 -6.62 3.12
C GLU A 15 1.04 -5.51 3.81
N GLY A 16 1.40 -4.49 3.02
CA GLY A 16 1.92 -3.21 3.48
C GLY A 16 3.17 -3.27 4.35
N PRO A 17 4.23 -4.02 4.00
CA PRO A 17 5.43 -4.06 4.82
C PRO A 17 6.12 -2.69 4.86
N ILE A 18 6.41 -2.20 6.07
CA ILE A 18 7.12 -0.93 6.32
C ILE A 18 8.30 -1.18 7.24
N TRP A 19 9.47 -0.72 6.82
CA TRP A 19 10.65 -0.66 7.65
C TRP A 19 10.81 0.71 8.30
N SER A 20 10.89 0.75 9.63
CA SER A 20 11.24 1.94 10.39
C SER A 20 12.71 1.86 10.82
N ASN A 21 13.56 2.63 10.16
CA ASN A 21 14.99 2.62 10.46
C ASN A 21 15.30 3.14 11.87
N ASP A 22 14.62 4.20 12.30
CA ASP A 22 14.83 4.79 13.63
C ASP A 22 14.41 3.84 14.76
N GLN A 23 13.36 3.05 14.53
CA GLN A 23 12.85 2.08 15.50
C GLN A 23 13.43 0.67 15.30
N GLN A 24 14.21 0.43 14.25
CA GLN A 24 14.71 -0.89 13.85
C GLN A 24 13.60 -1.94 13.85
N THR A 25 12.44 -1.56 13.30
CA THR A 25 11.19 -2.33 13.40
C THR A 25 10.56 -2.51 12.02
N LEU A 26 10.18 -3.73 11.71
CA LEU A 26 9.35 -4.09 10.57
C LEU A 26 7.89 -4.14 11.00
N TYR A 27 7.03 -3.48 10.26
CA TYR A 27 5.58 -3.53 10.40
C TYR A 27 4.95 -4.17 9.17
N TRP A 28 3.84 -4.88 9.33
CA TRP A 28 2.99 -5.36 8.23
C TRP A 28 1.59 -5.63 8.72
N LEU A 29 0.69 -5.95 7.81
CA LEU A 29 -0.72 -6.19 8.06
C LEU A 29 -1.12 -7.62 7.68
N ASP A 30 -2.17 -8.13 8.31
CA ASP A 30 -3.04 -9.18 7.77
C ASP A 30 -4.42 -8.57 7.54
N VAL A 31 -4.83 -8.47 6.29
CA VAL A 31 -5.95 -7.61 5.89
C VAL A 31 -7.31 -8.14 6.33
N PRO A 32 -7.69 -9.44 6.10
CA PRO A 32 -9.02 -9.94 6.43
C PRO A 32 -9.29 -9.99 7.93
N MET A 33 -10.55 -10.06 8.30
CA MET A 33 -10.94 -10.22 9.71
C MET A 33 -10.63 -11.64 10.25
N PRO A 34 -10.10 -11.75 11.47
CA PRO A 34 -9.68 -10.68 12.36
C PRO A 34 -8.42 -9.98 11.87
N SER A 35 -8.56 -8.76 11.39
CA SER A 35 -7.45 -8.00 10.81
C SER A 35 -6.40 -7.67 11.87
N LYS A 36 -5.11 -7.72 11.49
CA LYS A 36 -4.01 -7.56 12.43
C LYS A 36 -2.94 -6.61 11.91
N LEU A 37 -2.37 -5.84 12.82
CA LEU A 37 -1.13 -5.12 12.63
C LEU A 37 -0.02 -5.86 13.37
N PHE A 38 1.06 -6.16 12.68
CA PHE A 38 2.25 -6.80 13.24
C PHE A 38 3.38 -5.80 13.40
N LYS A 39 4.18 -6.01 14.45
CA LYS A 39 5.33 -5.20 14.80
C LYS A 39 6.47 -6.11 15.24
N LEU A 40 7.53 -6.20 14.44
CA LEU A 40 8.71 -6.99 14.73
C LEU A 40 9.92 -6.07 14.97
N HIS A 41 10.38 -5.99 16.20
CA HIS A 41 11.58 -5.27 16.56
C HIS A 41 12.80 -6.18 16.35
N LEU A 42 13.59 -5.92 15.30
CA LEU A 42 14.67 -6.81 14.88
C LEU A 42 15.76 -7.02 15.92
N PRO A 43 16.28 -5.99 16.63
CA PRO A 43 17.36 -6.19 17.60
C PRO A 43 17.03 -7.16 18.74
N THR A 44 15.76 -7.26 19.11
CA THR A 44 15.31 -8.17 20.18
C THR A 44 14.55 -9.39 19.66
N ASN A 45 14.30 -9.44 18.36
CA ASN A 45 13.44 -10.43 17.69
C ASN A 45 12.04 -10.55 18.36
N LYS A 46 11.55 -9.42 18.91
CA LYS A 46 10.25 -9.38 19.57
C LYS A 46 9.15 -9.09 18.56
N LEU A 47 8.24 -10.03 18.41
CA LEU A 47 7.04 -9.88 17.60
C LEU A 47 5.85 -9.55 18.51
N ASP A 48 5.18 -8.44 18.23
CA ASP A 48 3.89 -8.07 18.80
C ASP A 48 2.84 -8.09 17.68
N SER A 49 1.59 -8.45 18.00
CA SER A 49 0.45 -8.36 17.10
C SER A 49 -0.72 -7.68 17.77
N PHE A 50 -1.48 -6.90 17.00
CA PHE A 50 -2.60 -6.09 17.47
C PHE A 50 -3.81 -6.35 16.59
N GLU A 51 -4.89 -6.88 17.17
CA GLU A 51 -6.15 -7.06 16.46
C GLU A 51 -6.82 -5.71 16.23
N MET A 52 -7.39 -5.53 15.04
CA MET A 52 -8.09 -4.33 14.64
C MET A 52 -9.60 -4.56 14.63
N PRO A 53 -10.39 -3.56 15.01
CA PRO A 53 -11.85 -3.69 15.07
C PRO A 53 -12.52 -3.73 13.70
N GLU A 54 -11.79 -3.38 12.65
CA GLU A 54 -12.21 -3.41 11.26
C GLU A 54 -11.05 -3.80 10.35
N MET A 55 -11.36 -4.15 9.11
CA MET A 55 -10.37 -4.50 8.09
C MET A 55 -9.47 -3.29 7.78
N ILE A 56 -8.15 -3.50 7.85
CA ILE A 56 -7.12 -2.50 7.53
C ILE A 56 -6.31 -2.95 6.32
N SER A 57 -5.80 -2.02 5.52
CA SER A 57 -5.18 -2.36 4.24
C SER A 57 -3.87 -1.65 3.94
N ALA A 58 -3.64 -0.49 4.53
CA ALA A 58 -2.38 0.25 4.39
C ALA A 58 -2.06 1.04 5.65
N MET A 59 -0.82 1.46 5.81
CA MET A 59 -0.41 2.20 7.00
C MET A 59 0.80 3.10 6.74
N ALA A 60 1.06 4.02 7.68
CA ALA A 60 2.28 4.81 7.74
C ALA A 60 2.65 5.13 9.19
N VAL A 61 3.94 5.08 9.51
CA VAL A 61 4.44 5.44 10.83
C VAL A 61 4.36 6.95 11.03
N ARG A 62 3.78 7.40 12.14
CA ARG A 62 3.70 8.81 12.51
C ARG A 62 4.89 9.22 13.38
N SER A 63 5.24 10.51 13.34
CA SER A 63 6.36 11.07 14.12
C SER A 63 6.19 10.95 15.64
N ASN A 64 4.95 10.84 16.13
CA ASN A 64 4.64 10.62 17.56
C ASN A 64 4.71 9.13 17.97
N GLY A 65 5.04 8.23 17.05
CA GLY A 65 5.12 6.78 17.29
C GLY A 65 3.80 6.02 17.10
N ASP A 66 2.69 6.71 16.85
CA ASP A 66 1.43 6.08 16.46
C ASP A 66 1.49 5.57 15.01
N MET A 67 0.47 4.85 14.58
CA MET A 67 0.32 4.40 13.20
C MET A 67 -0.87 5.09 12.54
N LEU A 68 -0.66 5.71 11.39
CA LEU A 68 -1.74 6.07 10.49
C LEU A 68 -2.17 4.81 9.75
N VAL A 69 -3.49 4.54 9.71
CA VAL A 69 -4.02 3.30 9.17
C VAL A 69 -5.17 3.61 8.22
N ALA A 70 -5.08 3.11 7.00
CA ALA A 70 -6.21 3.05 6.07
C ALA A 70 -7.05 1.81 6.38
N SER A 71 -8.34 1.99 6.57
CA SER A 71 -9.29 0.92 6.86
C SER A 71 -10.41 0.86 5.83
N HIS A 72 -11.33 -0.07 6.01
CA HIS A 72 -12.52 -0.18 5.17
C HIS A 72 -13.26 1.17 5.07
N HIS A 73 -13.40 1.89 6.17
CA HIS A 73 -14.25 3.08 6.26
C HIS A 73 -13.48 4.40 6.45
N GLY A 74 -12.22 4.45 6.05
CA GLY A 74 -11.48 5.72 6.05
C GLY A 74 -10.10 5.63 6.68
N ILE A 75 -9.61 6.77 7.16
CA ILE A 75 -8.27 6.91 7.72
C ILE A 75 -8.38 7.03 9.23
N ASN A 76 -7.53 6.29 9.92
CA ASN A 76 -7.54 6.18 11.38
C ASN A 76 -6.15 6.45 11.96
N ASN A 77 -6.12 6.83 13.22
CA ASN A 77 -4.92 6.82 14.07
C ASN A 77 -4.98 5.59 15.00
N TYR A 78 -3.98 4.75 14.97
CA TYR A 78 -3.80 3.68 15.94
C TYR A 78 -2.76 4.07 16.98
N ASN A 79 -3.20 4.17 18.24
CA ASN A 79 -2.31 4.42 19.37
C ASN A 79 -1.89 3.09 20.01
N PHE A 80 -0.60 2.80 20.03
CA PHE A 80 -0.07 1.54 20.56
C PHE A 80 -0.16 1.40 22.08
N GLN A 81 -0.12 2.51 22.82
CA GLN A 81 -0.21 2.48 24.29
C GLN A 81 -1.65 2.20 24.74
N GLU A 82 -2.60 2.88 24.12
CA GLU A 82 -4.03 2.71 24.41
C GLU A 82 -4.64 1.49 23.70
N LYS A 83 -3.93 0.93 22.72
CA LYS A 83 -4.42 -0.12 21.80
C LYS A 83 -5.76 0.27 21.16
N LYS A 84 -5.82 1.52 20.71
CA LYS A 84 -7.06 2.11 20.22
C LYS A 84 -6.92 2.63 18.79
N LEU A 85 -7.85 2.20 17.95
CA LEU A 85 -8.06 2.75 16.61
C LEU A 85 -9.09 3.89 16.70
N THR A 86 -8.75 5.06 16.19
CA THR A 86 -9.64 6.23 16.21
C THR A 86 -9.72 6.81 14.81
N LYS A 87 -10.93 6.85 14.24
CA LYS A 87 -11.15 7.45 12.92
C LYS A 87 -10.85 8.96 12.96
N ILE A 88 -10.11 9.43 11.95
CA ILE A 88 -9.73 10.83 11.81
C ILE A 88 -10.21 11.46 10.50
N LEU A 89 -10.54 10.64 9.49
CA LEU A 89 -11.01 11.13 8.19
C LEU A 89 -11.87 10.07 7.50
N ASP A 90 -13.03 10.48 6.96
CA ASP A 90 -13.79 9.65 6.03
C ASP A 90 -13.29 9.88 4.60
N ILE A 91 -13.00 8.79 3.90
CA ILE A 91 -12.71 8.79 2.46
C ILE A 91 -13.90 8.16 1.75
N GLU A 92 -14.44 8.83 0.73
CA GLU A 92 -15.58 8.38 -0.09
C GLU A 92 -16.83 8.01 0.73
N PRO A 93 -17.34 8.90 1.63
CA PRO A 93 -18.55 8.60 2.41
C PRO A 93 -19.80 8.38 1.55
N ASP A 94 -19.76 8.81 0.30
CA ASP A 94 -20.78 8.59 -0.73
C ASP A 94 -20.67 7.25 -1.46
N LYS A 95 -19.60 6.48 -1.20
CA LYS A 95 -19.34 5.16 -1.79
C LYS A 95 -19.16 4.08 -0.70
N PRO A 96 -20.21 3.71 0.03
CA PRO A 96 -20.09 2.76 1.15
C PRO A 96 -19.66 1.35 0.73
N GLN A 97 -19.75 1.02 -0.56
CA GLN A 97 -19.27 -0.24 -1.12
C GLN A 97 -17.75 -0.26 -1.34
N ASN A 98 -17.07 0.89 -1.24
CA ASN A 98 -15.63 0.97 -1.41
C ASN A 98 -14.88 0.74 -0.09
N ARG A 99 -13.62 0.36 -0.22
CA ARG A 99 -12.62 0.31 0.85
C ARG A 99 -11.32 0.93 0.40
N CYS A 100 -10.49 1.32 1.35
CA CYS A 100 -9.09 1.58 1.07
C CYS A 100 -8.37 0.28 0.68
N ASN A 101 -7.34 0.38 -0.17
CA ASN A 101 -6.45 -0.71 -0.52
C ASN A 101 -4.99 -0.30 -0.22
N ASP A 102 -4.13 -0.16 -1.20
CA ASP A 102 -2.73 0.20 -0.99
C ASP A 102 -2.57 1.68 -0.60
N GLY A 103 -1.50 2.01 0.12
CA GLY A 103 -1.17 3.36 0.51
C GLY A 103 0.22 3.50 1.08
N ALA A 104 0.80 4.70 0.94
CA ALA A 104 2.13 5.00 1.43
C ALA A 104 2.27 6.48 1.81
N ALA A 105 3.20 6.79 2.71
CA ALA A 105 3.57 8.17 3.01
C ALA A 105 4.64 8.67 2.04
N ASP A 106 4.47 9.90 1.54
CA ASP A 106 5.48 10.58 0.75
C ASP A 106 6.56 11.24 1.63
N SER A 107 7.61 11.75 1.01
CA SER A 107 8.73 12.42 1.70
C SER A 107 8.35 13.73 2.40
N LYS A 108 7.15 14.26 2.18
CA LYS A 108 6.60 15.45 2.86
C LYS A 108 5.63 15.09 3.99
N GLY A 109 5.45 13.80 4.27
CA GLY A 109 4.57 13.30 5.33
C GLY A 109 3.09 13.36 4.99
N ARG A 110 2.73 13.40 3.71
CA ARG A 110 1.35 13.19 3.25
C ARG A 110 1.10 11.71 3.03
N PHE A 111 -0.11 11.27 3.28
CA PHE A 111 -0.50 9.90 3.05
C PHE A 111 -1.24 9.78 1.71
N TRP A 112 -0.71 8.95 0.83
CA TRP A 112 -1.36 8.63 -0.43
C TRP A 112 -2.05 7.29 -0.28
N VAL A 113 -3.31 7.22 -0.69
CA VAL A 113 -4.13 6.02 -0.51
C VAL A 113 -5.03 5.82 -1.73
N GLY A 114 -5.07 4.60 -2.19
CA GLY A 114 -6.00 4.16 -3.22
C GLY A 114 -7.22 3.48 -2.63
N THR A 115 -8.36 3.67 -3.28
CA THR A 115 -9.61 2.97 -2.96
C THR A 115 -9.99 2.00 -4.07
N MET A 116 -10.91 1.10 -3.77
CA MET A 116 -11.47 0.13 -4.70
C MET A 116 -12.86 -0.31 -4.21
N GLN A 117 -13.65 -0.92 -5.09
CA GLN A 117 -14.81 -1.69 -4.62
C GLN A 117 -14.33 -2.77 -3.65
N ASN A 118 -15.00 -2.90 -2.50
CA ASN A 118 -14.66 -3.95 -1.55
C ASN A 118 -14.86 -5.33 -2.19
N ASN A 119 -13.81 -6.14 -2.16
CA ASN A 119 -13.77 -7.48 -2.76
C ASN A 119 -13.66 -8.60 -1.73
N LEU A 120 -13.83 -8.31 -0.44
CA LEU A 120 -13.70 -9.28 0.65
C LEU A 120 -14.89 -9.18 1.62
N THR A 121 -15.45 -10.33 1.98
CA THR A 121 -16.34 -10.41 3.15
C THR A 121 -15.52 -10.37 4.45
N PRO A 122 -16.15 -10.14 5.61
CA PRO A 122 -15.45 -10.27 6.91
C PRO A 122 -14.79 -11.64 7.12
N GLU A 123 -15.36 -12.70 6.53
CA GLU A 123 -14.87 -14.09 6.59
C GLU A 123 -13.79 -14.39 5.54
N ALA A 124 -13.24 -13.36 4.89
CA ALA A 124 -12.23 -13.46 3.84
C ALA A 124 -12.67 -14.23 2.58
N THR A 125 -13.97 -14.20 2.27
CA THR A 125 -14.49 -14.75 1.02
C THR A 125 -14.45 -13.67 -0.06
N ASP A 126 -14.05 -14.03 -1.26
CA ASP A 126 -13.97 -13.10 -2.39
C ASP A 126 -15.37 -12.60 -2.82
N ILE A 127 -15.45 -11.30 -3.07
CA ILE A 127 -16.57 -10.62 -3.73
C ILE A 127 -16.11 -10.16 -5.11
N GLU A 128 -16.87 -10.44 -6.13
CA GLU A 128 -16.55 -10.00 -7.49
C GLU A 128 -16.54 -8.47 -7.59
N ILE A 129 -15.49 -7.93 -8.22
CA ILE A 129 -15.41 -6.51 -8.56
C ILE A 129 -16.18 -6.30 -9.86
N VAL A 130 -17.25 -5.53 -9.80
CA VAL A 130 -18.14 -5.26 -10.95
C VAL A 130 -18.02 -3.82 -11.45
N GLU A 131 -17.38 -2.93 -10.67
CA GLU A 131 -17.23 -1.51 -11.00
C GLU A 131 -15.81 -1.02 -10.73
N ASN A 132 -15.29 -0.15 -11.60
CA ASN A 132 -14.07 0.60 -11.38
C ASN A 132 -14.39 1.85 -10.54
N SER A 133 -14.87 1.67 -9.32
CA SER A 133 -15.34 2.76 -8.46
C SER A 133 -14.24 3.43 -7.64
N GLY A 134 -13.04 2.86 -7.65
CA GLY A 134 -11.88 3.33 -6.87
C GLY A 134 -11.28 4.63 -7.38
N SER A 135 -10.48 5.24 -6.53
CA SER A 135 -9.77 6.50 -6.76
C SER A 135 -8.43 6.51 -6.04
N LEU A 136 -7.53 7.42 -6.45
CA LEU A 136 -6.28 7.71 -5.74
C LEU A 136 -6.38 9.07 -5.07
N TYR A 137 -6.04 9.14 -3.79
CA TYR A 137 -6.06 10.36 -2.98
C TYR A 137 -4.68 10.70 -2.41
N CYS A 138 -4.38 12.00 -2.32
CA CYS A 138 -3.28 12.54 -1.54
C CYS A 138 -3.85 13.30 -0.35
N ILE A 139 -3.55 12.86 0.87
CA ILE A 139 -4.05 13.41 2.13
C ILE A 139 -2.94 14.18 2.82
N ASN A 140 -3.17 15.46 3.07
CA ASN A 140 -2.23 16.35 3.76
C ASN A 140 -2.24 16.09 5.28
N GLN A 141 -1.24 16.65 5.98
CA GLN A 141 -1.13 16.53 7.44
C GLN A 141 -2.28 17.23 8.20
N ASP A 142 -2.91 18.23 7.59
CA ASP A 142 -4.12 18.90 8.12
C ASP A 142 -5.42 18.17 7.81
N LEU A 143 -5.34 16.97 7.24
CA LEU A 143 -6.44 16.11 6.80
C LEU A 143 -7.22 16.63 5.59
N SER A 144 -6.83 17.74 4.98
CA SER A 144 -7.32 18.10 3.67
C SER A 144 -6.82 17.08 2.63
N PHE A 145 -7.60 16.80 1.60
CA PHE A 145 -7.19 15.82 0.59
C PHE A 145 -7.59 16.23 -0.83
N LYS A 146 -6.89 15.65 -1.79
CA LYS A 146 -7.14 15.83 -3.22
C LYS A 146 -7.34 14.44 -3.85
N LYS A 147 -8.31 14.33 -4.73
CA LYS A 147 -8.42 13.18 -5.63
C LYS A 147 -7.49 13.42 -6.82
N LEU A 148 -6.62 12.45 -7.11
CA LEU A 148 -5.60 12.53 -8.15
C LEU A 148 -5.95 11.71 -9.39
N GLU A 149 -6.56 10.53 -9.20
CA GLU A 149 -7.05 9.63 -10.24
C GLU A 149 -8.41 9.07 -9.82
N ASP A 150 -9.22 8.65 -10.77
CA ASP A 150 -10.48 7.95 -10.53
C ASP A 150 -10.71 6.82 -11.55
N ASN A 151 -11.85 6.16 -11.44
CA ASN A 151 -12.22 5.04 -12.31
C ASN A 151 -11.20 3.88 -12.22
N ILE A 152 -10.78 3.55 -11.02
CA ILE A 152 -9.79 2.51 -10.70
C ILE A 152 -10.50 1.24 -10.26
N GLY A 153 -10.09 0.11 -10.80
CA GLY A 153 -10.56 -1.21 -10.36
C GLY A 153 -9.93 -1.62 -9.04
N ILE A 154 -8.61 -1.83 -9.00
CA ILE A 154 -7.83 -2.14 -7.79
C ILE A 154 -6.59 -1.25 -7.76
N SER A 155 -6.54 -0.32 -6.85
CA SER A 155 -5.40 0.59 -6.69
C SER A 155 -4.25 -0.08 -5.96
N ASN A 156 -3.07 -0.09 -6.61
CA ASN A 156 -1.83 -0.66 -6.09
C ASN A 156 -0.60 0.11 -6.58
N THR A 157 0.59 -0.27 -6.09
CA THR A 157 1.87 0.35 -6.51
C THR A 157 1.89 1.85 -6.25
N ILE A 158 1.83 2.26 -4.97
CA ILE A 158 1.91 3.66 -4.56
C ILE A 158 3.33 3.94 -4.10
N VAL A 159 4.21 4.35 -5.04
CA VAL A 159 5.63 4.52 -4.75
C VAL A 159 6.28 5.60 -5.64
N TRP A 160 7.36 6.20 -5.14
CA TRP A 160 8.09 7.29 -5.80
C TRP A 160 9.51 6.86 -6.20
N SER A 161 10.05 7.52 -7.23
CA SER A 161 11.48 7.45 -7.53
C SER A 161 12.31 8.04 -6.36
N PRO A 162 13.61 7.67 -6.22
CA PRO A 162 14.46 8.17 -5.12
C PRO A 162 14.54 9.69 -5.05
N ASP A 163 14.45 10.39 -6.19
CA ASP A 163 14.44 11.85 -6.28
C ASP A 163 13.04 12.47 -6.16
N SER A 164 12.01 11.66 -5.92
CA SER A 164 10.59 12.05 -5.81
C SER A 164 10.00 12.79 -7.02
N LYS A 165 10.65 12.75 -8.18
CA LYS A 165 10.15 13.40 -9.42
C LYS A 165 9.23 12.50 -10.24
N LYS A 166 9.25 11.19 -9.98
CA LYS A 166 8.35 10.21 -10.57
C LYS A 166 7.50 9.57 -9.49
N PHE A 167 6.28 9.29 -9.85
CA PHE A 167 5.34 8.50 -9.07
C PHE A 167 4.90 7.31 -9.92
N TYR A 168 4.81 6.13 -9.32
CA TYR A 168 4.34 4.92 -9.98
C TYR A 168 3.05 4.46 -9.33
N PHE A 169 2.10 4.06 -10.19
CA PHE A 169 0.77 3.64 -9.78
C PHE A 169 0.21 2.62 -10.77
N THR A 170 -0.56 1.67 -10.25
CA THR A 170 -1.27 0.69 -11.07
C THR A 170 -2.74 0.58 -10.68
N ASP A 171 -3.58 0.38 -11.68
CA ASP A 171 -4.82 -0.37 -11.54
C ASP A 171 -4.48 -1.84 -11.86
N THR A 172 -4.47 -2.69 -10.85
CA THR A 172 -4.10 -4.11 -10.95
C THR A 172 -4.85 -4.82 -12.08
N LEU A 173 -6.15 -4.50 -12.28
CA LEU A 173 -6.98 -5.14 -13.30
C LEU A 173 -6.51 -4.87 -14.73
N THR A 174 -5.78 -3.78 -14.97
CA THR A 174 -5.19 -3.47 -16.28
C THR A 174 -3.91 -4.23 -16.55
N GLY A 175 -3.24 -4.69 -15.50
CA GLY A 175 -1.91 -5.30 -15.57
C GLY A 175 -0.80 -4.32 -15.93
N ILE A 176 -1.07 -3.01 -15.94
CA ILE A 176 -0.15 -1.95 -16.38
C ILE A 176 0.31 -1.12 -15.19
N ILE A 177 1.62 -0.99 -15.02
CA ILE A 177 2.20 0.02 -14.13
C ILE A 177 2.39 1.30 -14.94
N ASN A 178 1.86 2.41 -14.46
CA ASN A 178 2.03 3.72 -15.05
C ASN A 178 3.04 4.54 -14.24
N SER A 179 3.77 5.43 -14.93
CA SER A 179 4.58 6.47 -14.32
C SER A 179 3.96 7.83 -14.55
N TYR A 180 4.15 8.73 -13.59
CA TYR A 180 3.68 10.11 -13.63
C TYR A 180 4.84 11.06 -13.29
N ASP A 181 4.81 12.25 -13.83
CA ASP A 181 5.62 13.34 -13.30
C ASP A 181 4.99 13.78 -11.97
N CYS A 182 5.80 13.80 -10.90
CA CYS A 182 5.37 14.13 -9.55
C CYS A 182 5.87 15.51 -9.14
N ASN A 183 4.96 16.39 -8.73
CA ASN A 183 5.31 17.58 -7.98
C ASN A 183 5.18 17.30 -6.49
N ILE A 184 6.28 16.89 -5.88
CA ILE A 184 6.29 16.49 -4.47
C ILE A 184 6.04 17.67 -3.52
N GLU A 185 6.24 18.92 -3.93
CA GLU A 185 5.91 20.09 -3.11
C GLU A 185 4.40 20.27 -3.00
N GLU A 186 3.70 20.11 -4.11
CA GLU A 186 2.25 20.31 -4.21
C GLU A 186 1.41 19.06 -3.92
N GLY A 187 2.03 17.88 -3.89
CA GLY A 187 1.32 16.60 -3.79
C GLY A 187 0.40 16.36 -4.99
N THR A 188 0.92 16.58 -6.19
CA THR A 188 0.19 16.43 -7.44
C THR A 188 0.98 15.57 -8.44
N ILE A 189 0.24 14.95 -9.36
CA ILE A 189 0.80 14.14 -10.45
C ILE A 189 0.27 14.64 -11.80
N SER A 190 1.05 14.38 -12.84
CA SER A 190 0.70 14.75 -14.23
C SER A 190 1.41 13.84 -15.23
N ASN A 191 1.10 14.01 -16.52
CA ASN A 191 1.81 13.32 -17.61
C ASN A 191 1.87 11.80 -17.43
N LYS A 192 0.72 11.17 -17.16
CA LYS A 192 0.57 9.70 -17.08
C LYS A 192 1.17 9.03 -18.32
N LYS A 193 2.06 8.07 -18.13
CA LYS A 193 2.73 7.31 -19.19
C LYS A 193 2.76 5.84 -18.82
N PHE A 194 2.69 4.98 -19.82
CA PHE A 194 3.03 3.57 -19.68
C PHE A 194 4.45 3.44 -19.14
N PHE A 195 4.65 2.63 -18.13
CA PHE A 195 5.97 2.29 -17.59
C PHE A 195 6.31 0.84 -17.84
N ALA A 196 5.51 -0.12 -17.35
CA ALA A 196 5.80 -1.54 -17.51
C ALA A 196 4.51 -2.38 -17.53
N LYS A 197 4.62 -3.55 -18.17
CA LYS A 197 3.65 -4.63 -18.13
C LYS A 197 4.37 -5.96 -18.22
N HIS A 198 3.87 -6.97 -17.53
CA HIS A 198 4.36 -8.33 -17.60
C HIS A 198 3.22 -9.32 -17.47
N GLU A 199 3.32 -10.47 -18.13
CA GLU A 199 2.26 -11.48 -18.23
C GLU A 199 2.15 -12.38 -17.00
N ARG A 200 3.21 -12.48 -16.18
CA ARG A 200 3.16 -13.26 -14.94
C ARG A 200 2.42 -12.51 -13.86
N GLY A 201 1.22 -12.97 -13.55
CA GLY A 201 0.37 -12.39 -12.53
C GLY A 201 0.03 -10.91 -12.77
N PHE A 202 -0.56 -10.29 -11.78
CA PHE A 202 -0.97 -8.88 -11.83
C PHE A 202 -0.07 -8.02 -10.92
N PRO A 203 0.24 -6.77 -11.29
CA PRO A 203 1.00 -5.88 -10.43
C PRO A 203 0.22 -5.58 -9.15
N ASP A 204 0.91 -5.72 -8.02
CA ASP A 204 0.40 -5.50 -6.68
C ASP A 204 1.23 -4.41 -5.98
N GLY A 205 1.56 -4.54 -4.69
CA GLY A 205 2.45 -3.63 -4.00
C GLY A 205 3.84 -3.57 -4.65
N SER A 206 4.49 -2.43 -4.55
CA SER A 206 5.80 -2.19 -5.15
C SER A 206 6.68 -1.30 -4.27
N ILE A 207 7.99 -1.39 -4.48
CA ILE A 207 8.98 -0.49 -3.89
C ILE A 207 10.01 -0.10 -4.95
N VAL A 208 10.61 1.08 -4.81
CA VAL A 208 11.74 1.51 -5.67
C VAL A 208 13.02 1.46 -4.86
N ASP A 209 14.07 0.84 -5.42
CA ASP A 209 15.39 0.76 -4.81
C ASP A 209 16.24 2.01 -5.07
N SER A 210 17.46 2.06 -4.48
CA SER A 210 18.38 3.18 -4.62
C SER A 210 18.89 3.39 -6.05
N ASP A 211 18.83 2.36 -6.89
CA ASP A 211 19.22 2.43 -8.31
C ASP A 211 18.06 2.97 -9.19
N GLY A 212 16.90 3.21 -8.58
CA GLY A 212 15.69 3.66 -9.26
C GLY A 212 14.92 2.53 -9.94
N CYS A 213 15.26 1.27 -9.66
CA CYS A 213 14.53 0.11 -10.18
C CYS A 213 13.30 -0.17 -9.34
N LEU A 214 12.18 -0.49 -10.00
CA LEU A 214 10.92 -0.79 -9.37
C LEU A 214 10.77 -2.30 -9.17
N TRP A 215 10.60 -2.72 -7.91
CA TRP A 215 10.29 -4.09 -7.53
C TRP A 215 8.78 -4.24 -7.38
N SER A 216 8.17 -5.06 -8.23
CA SER A 216 6.71 -5.28 -8.25
C SER A 216 6.38 -6.69 -7.77
N CYS A 217 5.65 -6.80 -6.67
CA CYS A 217 5.01 -8.04 -6.28
C CYS A 217 3.95 -8.42 -7.32
N ARG A 218 3.81 -9.73 -7.58
CA ARG A 218 2.93 -10.22 -8.64
C ARG A 218 1.85 -11.14 -8.07
N TRP A 219 0.65 -10.59 -7.87
CA TRP A 219 -0.51 -11.38 -7.46
C TRP A 219 -0.80 -12.50 -8.46
N GLY A 220 -0.86 -13.74 -7.97
CA GLY A 220 -1.04 -14.93 -8.82
C GLY A 220 0.16 -15.26 -9.72
N GLY A 221 1.30 -14.54 -9.59
CA GLY A 221 2.50 -14.76 -10.40
C GLY A 221 3.58 -15.57 -9.70
N SER A 222 3.51 -15.77 -8.38
CA SER A 222 4.53 -16.42 -7.53
C SER A 222 5.93 -15.86 -7.78
N CYS A 223 6.04 -14.55 -7.91
CA CYS A 223 7.32 -13.87 -8.12
C CYS A 223 7.27 -12.39 -7.74
N VAL A 224 8.46 -11.82 -7.59
CA VAL A 224 8.68 -10.36 -7.58
C VAL A 224 9.52 -10.02 -8.80
N ILE A 225 9.09 -9.03 -9.58
CA ILE A 225 9.79 -8.60 -10.81
C ILE A 225 10.48 -7.25 -10.54
N ARG A 226 11.78 -7.19 -10.83
CA ARG A 226 12.53 -5.94 -10.86
C ARG A 226 12.49 -5.35 -12.25
N PHE A 227 12.01 -4.11 -12.37
CA PHE A 227 12.05 -3.33 -13.59
C PHE A 227 13.12 -2.25 -13.48
N ASP A 228 13.93 -2.08 -14.52
CA ASP A 228 14.88 -0.97 -14.60
C ASP A 228 14.13 0.40 -14.70
N PRO A 229 14.82 1.54 -14.57
CA PRO A 229 14.18 2.86 -14.68
C PRO A 229 13.47 3.17 -16.00
N ASN A 230 13.68 2.31 -17.02
CA ASN A 230 13.02 2.40 -18.33
C ASN A 230 11.83 1.42 -18.46
N GLY A 231 11.51 0.66 -17.41
CA GLY A 231 10.42 -0.31 -17.39
C GLY A 231 10.73 -1.65 -18.03
N LYS A 232 12.01 -1.97 -18.30
CA LYS A 232 12.43 -3.30 -18.77
C LYS A 232 12.65 -4.22 -17.59
N VAL A 233 12.31 -5.49 -17.75
CA VAL A 233 12.63 -6.54 -16.78
C VAL A 233 14.14 -6.64 -16.63
N ASP A 234 14.62 -6.48 -15.40
CA ASP A 234 16.02 -6.59 -15.01
C ASP A 234 16.29 -7.90 -14.26
N ASP A 235 15.39 -8.28 -13.33
CA ASP A 235 15.49 -9.52 -12.57
C ASP A 235 14.11 -10.06 -12.19
N ILE A 236 14.02 -11.36 -11.91
CA ILE A 236 12.81 -12.02 -11.39
C ILE A 236 13.21 -12.90 -10.21
N ILE A 237 12.59 -12.66 -9.07
CA ILE A 237 12.73 -13.50 -7.88
C ILE A 237 11.54 -14.44 -7.82
N GLU A 238 11.80 -15.73 -7.90
CA GLU A 238 10.78 -16.77 -7.70
C GLU A 238 10.44 -16.92 -6.21
N LEU A 239 9.14 -17.11 -5.88
CA LEU A 239 8.60 -17.29 -4.51
C LEU A 239 8.14 -18.72 -4.27
#